data_50eae216da5eafad8e0df1828eb6ff8c
#
_entry.id   50eae216da5eafad8e0df1828eb6ff8c
#
_cell.length_a   1.000
_cell.length_b   1.000
_cell.length_c   1.000
_cell.angle_alpha   90.00
_cell.angle_beta   90.00
_cell.angle_gamma   90.00
#
_symmetry.space_group_name_H-M   'P 1'
#
loop_
_entity.id
_entity.type
_entity.pdbx_description
1 polymer ?
#
loop_
_entity_poly.entity_id
_entity_poly.type
_entity_poly.pdbx_seq_one_letter_code
_entity_poly.pdbx_strand_id
1 'polypeptide(L)'
;RAANAYQFAYDSYMLVKAAKEAWDSGLLVHGLLQFLNTPPYIEFARYLGSDASITHTAAQCTRYRPGQYLMPHEDLDENEGRRYAMVINLSRDWRPDWGGQLQFLDGDGSVVETFLPRWNSLSLFRVPQRHQVTLVAPWAAQPRHAITGWWLAR
;
A
#
# COMPACT_ATOMS: atom_id res chain seq x y z
N ARG A 1 24.60 11.63 -7.21
CA ARG A 1 24.53 10.16 -7.52
C ARG A 1 23.28 9.49 -6.94
N ALA A 2 22.68 10.00 -5.86
CA ALA A 2 21.42 9.47 -5.32
C ALA A 2 20.19 9.82 -6.19
N ALA A 3 20.26 10.86 -7.03
CA ALA A 3 19.13 11.34 -7.84
C ALA A 3 18.59 10.33 -8.85
N ASN A 4 19.37 9.31 -9.21
CA ASN A 4 18.98 8.26 -10.17
C ASN A 4 18.74 6.90 -9.53
N ALA A 5 18.78 6.79 -8.18
CA ALA A 5 18.49 5.57 -7.46
C ALA A 5 17.05 5.59 -6.93
N TYR A 6 16.42 4.42 -6.80
CA TYR A 6 15.15 4.28 -6.11
C TYR A 6 15.23 4.87 -4.71
N GLN A 7 14.36 5.82 -4.41
CA GLN A 7 14.32 6.50 -3.13
C GLN A 7 12.91 6.49 -2.54
N PHE A 8 12.86 6.37 -1.24
CA PHE A 8 11.64 6.52 -0.48
C PHE A 8 11.94 7.04 0.93
N ALA A 9 10.96 7.69 1.51
CA ALA A 9 10.97 8.09 2.91
C ALA A 9 9.56 7.93 3.45
N TYR A 10 9.35 6.97 4.33
CA TYR A 10 8.11 6.78 5.09
C TYR A 10 8.38 5.82 6.25
N ASP A 11 7.51 5.88 7.27
CA ASP A 11 7.56 4.92 8.37
C ASP A 11 6.72 3.69 8.01
N SER A 12 7.22 2.50 8.32
CA SER A 12 6.48 1.27 8.13
C SER A 12 6.51 0.37 9.38
N TYR A 13 5.40 -0.34 9.60
CA TYR A 13 5.31 -1.42 10.58
C TYR A 13 4.90 -2.69 9.84
N MET A 14 5.83 -3.63 9.74
CA MET A 14 5.70 -4.85 8.95
C MET A 14 4.84 -5.88 9.69
N LEU A 15 3.54 -5.90 9.45
CA LEU A 15 2.57 -6.74 10.17
C LEU A 15 2.90 -8.23 10.09
N VAL A 16 3.28 -8.72 8.91
CA VAL A 16 3.61 -10.15 8.74
C VAL A 16 4.82 -10.53 9.57
N LYS A 17 5.87 -9.69 9.57
CA LYS A 17 7.06 -9.92 10.38
C LYS A 17 6.76 -9.81 11.86
N ALA A 18 6.03 -8.79 12.26
CA ALA A 18 5.64 -8.57 13.65
C ALA A 18 4.80 -9.73 14.21
N ALA A 19 3.85 -10.25 13.41
CA ALA A 19 3.06 -11.42 13.79
C ALA A 19 3.93 -12.69 13.93
N LYS A 20 4.86 -12.89 12.99
CA LYS A 20 5.76 -14.06 13.00
C LYS A 20 6.74 -14.05 14.18
N GLU A 21 7.21 -12.88 14.56
CA GLU A 21 8.19 -12.68 15.65
C GLU A 21 7.50 -12.31 16.99
N ALA A 22 6.17 -12.32 17.03
CA ALA A 22 5.35 -11.97 18.20
C ALA A 22 5.63 -10.58 18.78
N TRP A 23 5.95 -9.60 17.91
CA TRP A 23 6.09 -8.20 18.33
C TRP A 23 4.73 -7.60 18.67
N ASP A 24 4.67 -6.82 19.74
CA ASP A 24 3.51 -5.99 20.09
C ASP A 24 2.16 -6.73 19.98
N SER A 25 2.11 -7.98 20.45
CA SER A 25 0.98 -8.90 20.24
C SER A 25 -0.37 -8.37 20.75
N GLY A 26 -0.38 -7.34 21.60
CA GLY A 26 -1.59 -6.66 22.08
C GLY A 26 -2.15 -5.61 21.14
N LEU A 27 -1.49 -5.28 20.03
CA LEU A 27 -2.00 -4.29 19.11
C LEU A 27 -3.16 -4.82 18.27
N LEU A 28 -4.26 -4.06 18.20
CA LEU A 28 -5.45 -4.41 17.40
C LEU A 28 -5.16 -4.64 15.92
N VAL A 29 -4.11 -4.04 15.41
CA VAL A 29 -3.71 -4.15 13.99
C VAL A 29 -3.32 -5.58 13.58
N HIS A 30 -2.92 -6.44 14.55
CA HIS A 30 -2.71 -7.86 14.28
C HIS A 30 -4.02 -8.57 13.94
N GLY A 31 -5.13 -8.16 14.58
CA GLY A 31 -6.46 -8.64 14.23
C GLY A 31 -6.87 -8.29 12.80
N LEU A 32 -6.41 -7.14 12.28
CA LEU A 32 -6.62 -6.78 10.87
C LEU A 32 -5.89 -7.77 9.93
N LEU A 33 -4.62 -8.10 10.19
CA LEU A 33 -3.90 -9.08 9.37
C LEU A 33 -4.60 -10.45 9.39
N GLN A 34 -5.10 -10.87 10.54
CA GLN A 34 -5.88 -12.11 10.66
C GLN A 34 -7.16 -12.04 9.83
N PHE A 35 -7.91 -10.93 9.92
CA PHE A 35 -9.12 -10.69 9.12
C PHE A 35 -8.84 -10.76 7.62
N LEU A 36 -7.77 -10.10 7.15
CA LEU A 36 -7.35 -10.10 5.75
C LEU A 36 -6.93 -11.48 5.21
N ASN A 37 -6.84 -12.48 6.08
CA ASN A 37 -6.51 -13.86 5.73
C ASN A 37 -7.63 -14.86 6.09
N THR A 38 -8.81 -14.36 6.49
CA THR A 38 -9.98 -15.24 6.67
C THR A 38 -10.50 -15.75 5.34
N PRO A 39 -11.11 -16.96 5.30
CA PRO A 39 -11.70 -17.49 4.08
C PRO A 39 -12.67 -16.53 3.38
N PRO A 40 -13.61 -15.85 4.08
CA PRO A 40 -14.49 -14.89 3.43
C PRO A 40 -13.75 -13.71 2.77
N TYR A 41 -12.67 -13.20 3.39
CA TYR A 41 -11.89 -12.12 2.78
C TYR A 41 -11.11 -12.60 1.55
N ILE A 42 -10.52 -13.78 1.59
CA ILE A 42 -9.82 -14.36 0.44
C ILE A 42 -10.78 -14.63 -0.74
N GLU A 43 -11.99 -15.10 -0.45
CA GLU A 43 -13.04 -15.23 -1.48
C GLU A 43 -13.43 -13.88 -2.08
N PHE A 44 -13.59 -12.85 -1.24
CA PHE A 44 -13.80 -11.47 -1.71
C PHE A 44 -12.65 -10.99 -2.60
N ALA A 45 -11.40 -11.25 -2.21
CA ALA A 45 -10.22 -10.87 -3.01
C ALA A 45 -10.20 -11.59 -4.37
N ARG A 46 -10.50 -12.89 -4.39
CA ARG A 46 -10.63 -13.68 -5.63
C ARG A 46 -11.72 -13.15 -6.55
N TYR A 47 -12.88 -12.86 -5.98
CA TYR A 47 -14.01 -12.30 -6.71
C TYR A 47 -13.66 -10.94 -7.32
N LEU A 48 -13.17 -10.00 -6.52
CA LEU A 48 -12.86 -8.65 -6.95
C LEU A 48 -11.69 -8.61 -7.96
N GLY A 49 -10.67 -9.43 -7.74
CA GLY A 49 -9.52 -9.55 -8.64
C GLY A 49 -9.80 -10.40 -9.89
N SER A 50 -10.92 -11.13 -9.93
CA SER A 50 -11.16 -12.18 -10.94
C SER A 50 -9.98 -13.16 -11.05
N ASP A 51 -9.39 -13.55 -9.92
CA ASP A 51 -8.21 -14.38 -9.83
C ASP A 51 -8.33 -15.43 -8.72
N ALA A 52 -8.69 -16.66 -9.12
CA ALA A 52 -8.86 -17.78 -8.20
C ALA A 52 -7.54 -18.25 -7.56
N SER A 53 -6.39 -17.82 -8.08
CA SER A 53 -5.08 -18.22 -7.55
C SER A 53 -4.69 -17.50 -6.25
N ILE A 54 -5.39 -16.44 -5.86
CA ILE A 54 -5.11 -15.70 -4.62
C ILE A 54 -5.35 -16.62 -3.42
N THR A 55 -4.34 -16.75 -2.56
CA THR A 55 -4.36 -17.65 -1.40
C THR A 55 -4.25 -16.93 -0.06
N HIS A 56 -3.57 -15.79 -0.03
CA HIS A 56 -3.34 -15.05 1.21
C HIS A 56 -3.02 -13.57 0.95
N THR A 57 -2.99 -12.80 2.02
CA THR A 57 -2.67 -11.36 2.03
C THR A 57 -1.47 -11.10 2.92
N ALA A 58 -0.49 -10.34 2.42
CA ALA A 58 0.55 -9.72 3.23
C ALA A 58 0.26 -8.23 3.37
N ALA A 59 0.53 -7.65 4.54
CA ALA A 59 0.26 -6.25 4.80
C ALA A 59 1.26 -5.61 5.75
N GLN A 60 1.37 -4.29 5.67
CA GLN A 60 2.12 -3.42 6.57
C GLN A 60 1.33 -2.14 6.84
N CYS A 61 1.54 -1.53 8.01
CA CYS A 61 1.10 -0.17 8.25
C CYS A 61 2.11 0.80 7.65
N THR A 62 1.64 1.85 7.01
CA THR A 62 2.49 2.90 6.46
C THR A 62 2.04 4.27 6.97
N ARG A 63 3.03 5.12 7.25
CA ARG A 63 2.80 6.51 7.63
C ARG A 63 3.75 7.41 6.83
N TYR A 64 3.18 8.37 6.12
CA TYR A 64 3.93 9.41 5.41
C TYR A 64 3.74 10.73 6.13
N ARG A 65 4.80 11.24 6.75
CA ARG A 65 4.83 12.57 7.36
C ARG A 65 5.08 13.65 6.30
N PRO A 66 4.83 14.94 6.60
CA PRO A 66 5.26 16.03 5.74
C PRO A 66 6.72 15.87 5.30
N GLY A 67 6.97 15.99 4.00
CA GLY A 67 8.28 15.76 3.39
C GLY A 67 8.59 14.31 3.01
N GLN A 68 7.70 13.37 3.31
CA GLN A 68 7.90 11.94 2.94
C GLN A 68 7.19 11.57 1.65
N TYR A 69 7.69 10.54 0.97
CA TYR A 69 7.30 10.15 -0.39
C TYR A 69 7.75 8.72 -0.71
N LEU A 70 7.29 8.21 -1.85
CA LEU A 70 7.75 6.95 -2.43
C LEU A 70 7.90 7.15 -3.94
N MET A 71 9.14 7.05 -4.45
CA MET A 71 9.43 7.25 -5.87
C MET A 71 8.82 6.17 -6.77
N PRO A 72 8.76 6.40 -8.10
CA PRO A 72 8.24 5.44 -9.05
C PRO A 72 8.91 4.08 -8.93
N HIS A 73 8.11 3.02 -8.80
CA HIS A 73 8.56 1.63 -8.68
C HIS A 73 7.47 0.69 -9.18
N GLU A 74 7.82 -0.57 -9.27
CA GLU A 74 6.92 -1.69 -9.51
C GLU A 74 7.02 -2.66 -8.33
N ASP A 75 5.90 -3.28 -7.97
CA ASP A 75 5.84 -4.22 -6.85
C ASP A 75 6.14 -5.67 -7.27
N LEU A 76 6.68 -5.87 -8.47
CA LEU A 76 6.96 -7.19 -8.98
C LEU A 76 7.98 -7.91 -8.10
N ASP A 77 7.60 -9.08 -7.61
CA ASP A 77 8.45 -10.00 -6.89
C ASP A 77 8.12 -11.44 -7.36
N GLU A 78 9.04 -12.02 -8.13
CA GLU A 78 8.86 -13.36 -8.71
C GLU A 78 8.78 -14.46 -7.65
N ASN A 79 9.36 -14.23 -6.47
CA ASN A 79 9.39 -15.23 -5.39
C ASN A 79 8.12 -15.18 -4.52
N GLU A 80 7.48 -14.02 -4.40
CA GLU A 80 6.32 -13.85 -3.52
C GLU A 80 4.98 -14.10 -4.20
N GLY A 81 4.92 -14.12 -5.54
CA GLY A 81 3.69 -14.36 -6.28
C GLY A 81 2.64 -13.26 -6.10
N ARG A 82 3.08 -11.99 -6.05
CA ARG A 82 2.20 -10.82 -5.91
C ARG A 82 1.28 -10.69 -7.12
N ARG A 83 -0.03 -10.67 -6.92
CA ARG A 83 -1.06 -10.54 -7.96
C ARG A 83 -1.65 -9.14 -8.01
N TYR A 84 -1.97 -8.59 -6.86
CA TYR A 84 -2.53 -7.26 -6.68
C TYR A 84 -1.84 -6.54 -5.53
N ALA A 85 -1.59 -5.25 -5.71
CA ALA A 85 -1.27 -4.36 -4.62
C ALA A 85 -2.56 -3.71 -4.09
N MET A 86 -2.64 -3.55 -2.79
CA MET A 86 -3.78 -2.92 -2.12
C MET A 86 -3.34 -1.80 -1.19
N VAL A 87 -4.15 -0.76 -1.09
CA VAL A 87 -3.96 0.36 -0.16
C VAL A 87 -5.28 0.66 0.52
N ILE A 88 -5.39 0.35 1.80
CA ILE A 88 -6.51 0.75 2.65
C ILE A 88 -6.18 2.12 3.23
N ASN A 89 -6.88 3.16 2.79
CA ASN A 89 -6.60 4.54 3.19
C ASN A 89 -7.28 4.88 4.52
N LEU A 90 -6.52 5.38 5.48
CA LEU A 90 -6.93 5.64 6.85
C LEU A 90 -6.72 7.11 7.30
N SER A 91 -6.56 8.04 6.34
CA SER A 91 -6.39 9.46 6.63
C SER A 91 -7.73 10.18 6.50
N ARG A 92 -8.27 10.67 7.64
CA ARG A 92 -9.51 11.46 7.64
C ARG A 92 -9.24 12.87 7.10
N ASP A 93 -10.25 13.46 6.46
CA ASP A 93 -10.26 14.86 6.03
C ASP A 93 -9.02 15.28 5.23
N TRP A 94 -8.46 14.33 4.44
CA TRP A 94 -7.27 14.58 3.63
C TRP A 94 -7.55 15.56 2.50
N ARG A 95 -6.75 16.61 2.43
CA ARG A 95 -6.92 17.67 1.44
C ARG A 95 -6.12 17.37 0.18
N PRO A 96 -6.65 17.70 -1.03
CA PRO A 96 -5.93 17.47 -2.29
C PRO A 96 -4.57 18.19 -2.36
N ASP A 97 -4.45 19.36 -1.75
CA ASP A 97 -3.24 20.18 -1.73
C ASP A 97 -2.17 19.68 -0.73
N TRP A 98 -2.45 18.61 0.00
CA TRP A 98 -1.47 17.99 0.91
C TRP A 98 -0.58 16.92 0.23
N GLY A 99 -0.76 16.64 -1.06
CA GLY A 99 -0.01 15.60 -1.75
C GLY A 99 -0.29 14.19 -1.21
N GLY A 100 0.72 13.34 -1.14
CA GLY A 100 0.55 11.96 -0.68
C GLY A 100 -0.37 11.14 -1.59
N GLN A 101 -0.51 11.54 -2.84
CA GLN A 101 -1.38 10.92 -3.84
C GLN A 101 -0.72 9.65 -4.39
N LEU A 102 -1.50 8.60 -4.59
CA LEU A 102 -1.09 7.44 -5.35
C LEU A 102 -1.25 7.76 -6.83
N GLN A 103 -0.14 7.76 -7.55
CA GLN A 103 -0.12 8.02 -8.99
C GLN A 103 0.38 6.81 -9.77
N PHE A 104 -0.28 6.53 -10.88
CA PHE A 104 0.12 5.49 -11.83
C PHE A 104 0.80 6.12 -13.02
N LEU A 105 1.85 5.45 -13.50
CA LEU A 105 2.67 5.94 -14.60
C LEU A 105 2.65 4.92 -15.75
N ASP A 106 2.71 5.44 -16.96
CA ASP A 106 2.93 4.62 -18.16
C ASP A 106 4.43 4.36 -18.43
N GLY A 107 4.71 3.75 -19.58
CA GLY A 107 6.06 3.33 -19.95
C GLY A 107 7.05 4.48 -20.16
N ASP A 108 6.59 5.68 -20.48
CA ASP A 108 7.44 6.86 -20.64
C ASP A 108 7.57 7.70 -19.36
N GLY A 109 6.84 7.31 -18.31
CA GLY A 109 6.86 7.98 -17.00
C GLY A 109 5.81 9.08 -16.84
N SER A 110 4.90 9.23 -17.79
CA SER A 110 3.78 10.16 -17.66
C SER A 110 2.74 9.64 -16.66
N VAL A 111 2.17 10.53 -15.86
CA VAL A 111 1.10 10.20 -14.93
C VAL A 111 -0.20 9.99 -15.70
N VAL A 112 -0.76 8.79 -15.62
CA VAL A 112 -2.00 8.41 -16.30
C VAL A 112 -3.23 8.39 -15.38
N GLU A 113 -3.02 8.24 -14.08
CA GLU A 113 -4.11 8.21 -13.10
C GLU A 113 -3.61 8.69 -11.73
N THR A 114 -4.49 9.29 -10.94
CA THR A 114 -4.17 9.82 -9.60
C THR A 114 -5.30 9.55 -8.62
N PHE A 115 -4.99 8.89 -7.51
CA PHE A 115 -5.91 8.62 -6.42
C PHE A 115 -5.55 9.41 -5.17
N LEU A 116 -6.53 10.17 -4.67
CA LEU A 116 -6.43 10.77 -3.34
C LEU A 116 -6.60 9.69 -2.27
N PRO A 117 -5.89 9.77 -1.14
CA PRO A 117 -6.07 8.83 -0.03
C PRO A 117 -7.36 9.14 0.75
N ARG A 118 -8.51 8.84 0.16
CA ARG A 118 -9.82 9.07 0.77
C ARG A 118 -10.03 8.14 1.97
N TRP A 119 -10.53 8.70 3.05
CA TRP A 119 -10.87 7.93 4.25
C TRP A 119 -11.74 6.70 3.92
N ASN A 120 -11.40 5.58 4.56
CA ASN A 120 -12.15 4.31 4.46
C ASN A 120 -12.35 3.84 3.01
N SER A 121 -11.31 3.97 2.19
CA SER A 121 -11.30 3.50 0.81
C SER A 121 -10.22 2.46 0.57
N LEU A 122 -10.47 1.53 -0.34
CA LEU A 122 -9.51 0.56 -0.85
C LEU A 122 -9.11 0.97 -2.27
N SER A 123 -7.83 1.23 -2.49
CA SER A 123 -7.23 1.31 -3.82
C SER A 123 -6.61 -0.05 -4.14
N LEU A 124 -6.92 -0.59 -5.31
CA LEU A 124 -6.49 -1.91 -5.75
C LEU A 124 -5.98 -1.82 -7.18
N PHE A 125 -4.84 -2.43 -7.45
CA PHE A 125 -4.27 -2.50 -8.81
C PHE A 125 -3.47 -3.77 -9.03
N ARG A 126 -3.40 -4.21 -10.29
CA ARG A 126 -2.62 -5.39 -10.68
C ARG A 126 -1.13 -5.14 -10.57
N VAL A 127 -0.37 -6.17 -10.24
CA VAL A 127 1.09 -6.18 -10.28
C VAL A 127 1.54 -6.95 -11.53
N PRO A 128 2.51 -6.43 -12.31
CA PRO A 128 3.21 -5.15 -12.13
C PRO A 128 2.41 -3.94 -12.63
N GLN A 129 2.54 -2.83 -11.92
CA GLN A 129 2.06 -1.52 -12.36
C GLN A 129 3.00 -0.46 -11.80
N ARG A 130 3.60 0.36 -12.65
CA ARG A 130 4.48 1.45 -12.21
C ARG A 130 3.67 2.52 -11.50
N HIS A 131 4.07 2.85 -10.28
CA HIS A 131 3.34 3.79 -9.44
C HIS A 131 4.25 4.49 -8.45
N GLN A 132 3.75 5.57 -7.84
CA GLN A 132 4.44 6.35 -6.82
C GLN A 132 3.47 6.90 -5.79
N VAL A 133 4.00 7.34 -4.63
CA VAL A 133 3.28 8.21 -3.69
C VAL A 133 3.96 9.57 -3.72
N THR A 134 3.22 10.60 -4.11
CA THR A 134 3.76 11.96 -4.22
C THR A 134 4.16 12.50 -2.85
N LEU A 135 5.04 13.49 -2.84
CA LEU A 135 5.50 14.16 -1.64
C LEU A 135 4.31 14.64 -0.80
N VAL A 136 4.29 14.28 0.48
CA VAL A 136 3.39 14.91 1.44
C VAL A 136 3.88 16.32 1.69
N ALA A 137 3.01 17.30 1.43
CA ALA A 137 3.38 18.72 1.48
C ALA A 137 3.84 19.13 2.89
N PRO A 138 4.82 20.06 3.00
CA PRO A 138 5.28 20.56 4.30
C PRO A 138 4.19 21.21 5.16
N TRP A 139 3.13 21.70 4.52
CA TRP A 139 1.96 22.31 5.20
C TRP A 139 0.81 21.34 5.48
N ALA A 140 0.98 20.03 5.20
CA ALA A 140 -0.02 19.05 5.60
C ALA A 140 -0.16 19.01 7.12
N ALA A 141 -1.38 19.17 7.61
CA ALA A 141 -1.64 19.29 9.06
C ALA A 141 -1.53 17.94 9.80
N GLN A 142 -1.44 16.84 9.07
CA GLN A 142 -1.36 15.50 9.64
C GLN A 142 -0.61 14.55 8.69
N PRO A 143 -0.06 13.44 9.21
CA PRO A 143 0.54 12.41 8.35
C PRO A 143 -0.54 11.61 7.60
N ARG A 144 -0.16 11.08 6.43
CA ARG A 144 -0.97 10.11 5.69
C ARG A 144 -0.78 8.72 6.27
N HIS A 145 -1.87 8.08 6.68
CA HIS A 145 -1.86 6.71 7.19
C HIS A 145 -2.57 5.76 6.21
N ALA A 146 -1.98 4.60 6.01
CA ALA A 146 -2.59 3.52 5.23
C ALA A 146 -2.13 2.14 5.73
N ILE A 147 -2.91 1.12 5.41
CA ILE A 147 -2.46 -0.26 5.38
C ILE A 147 -2.19 -0.59 3.92
N THR A 148 -0.95 -0.94 3.61
CA THR A 148 -0.54 -1.33 2.26
C THR A 148 -0.13 -2.79 2.25
N GLY A 149 -0.28 -3.44 1.10
CA GLY A 149 0.07 -4.86 1.00
C GLY A 149 -0.28 -5.46 -0.34
N TRP A 150 -0.28 -6.78 -0.37
CA TRP A 150 -0.47 -7.54 -1.60
C TRP A 150 -1.40 -8.73 -1.38
N TRP A 151 -2.20 -9.03 -2.40
CA TRP A 151 -2.84 -10.33 -2.57
C TRP A 151 -1.89 -11.23 -3.34
N LEU A 152 -1.61 -12.40 -2.79
CA LEU A 152 -0.58 -13.30 -3.26
C LEU A 152 -1.16 -14.63 -3.71
N ALA A 153 -0.53 -15.22 -4.73
CA ALA A 153 -0.82 -16.54 -5.24
C ALA A 153 0.37 -17.47 -4.96
N ARG A 154 0.12 -18.54 -4.21
CA ARG A 154 1.04 -19.68 -4.08
C ARG A 154 0.26 -20.96 -3.95
#